data_2c3b1d1d1d86b60d141ac1ccc1a67848
#
_entry.id   2c3b1d1d1d86b60d141ac1ccc1a67848
#
_cell.length_a   1.000
_cell.length_b   1.000
_cell.length_c   1.000
_cell.angle_alpha   90.00
_cell.angle_beta   90.00
_cell.angle_gamma   90.00
#
_symmetry.space_group_name_H-M   'P 1'
#
loop_
_entity.id
_entity.type
_entity.pdbx_description
1 polymer ?
#
loop_
_entity_poly.entity_id
_entity_poly.type
_entity_poly.pdbx_seq_one_letter_code
_entity_poly.pdbx_strand_id
1 'polypeptide(L)'
;MKVIDLTLTISEQIPTFPGSPQPNFINWETLEKDGYNLELLFLSCHTGTHIDAPYHFLKDGQKIHQIVTRRLVTEAILIKIRKGANQSITKDDIQKFERKYGKIDDGSTVIFHTGWQKNLKKESYFLRNPGLAVSAAKYLASKKVNLVGIDSPSIDLGKDSKFSVHRILAKSGILIVENLSNLEKINSEMFHLIVAPLKLKNATGSPVRAMALTD
;
A
#
# COMPACT_ATOMS: atom_id res chain seq x y z
N MET A 1 14.34 -15.04 -13.44
CA MET A 1 13.73 -14.26 -12.33
C MET A 1 14.05 -12.78 -12.51
N LYS A 2 13.03 -11.95 -12.65
CA LYS A 2 13.11 -10.49 -12.78
C LYS A 2 12.62 -9.83 -11.49
N VAL A 3 13.32 -8.78 -11.02
CA VAL A 3 12.88 -7.98 -9.86
C VAL A 3 12.34 -6.65 -10.36
N ILE A 4 11.13 -6.31 -9.95
CA ILE A 4 10.48 -5.02 -10.26
C ILE A 4 10.32 -4.26 -8.94
N ASP A 5 10.89 -3.08 -8.87
CA ASP A 5 10.73 -2.16 -7.74
C ASP A 5 9.34 -1.51 -7.81
N LEU A 6 8.54 -1.73 -6.77
CA LEU A 6 7.17 -1.21 -6.65
C LEU A 6 7.09 0.00 -5.71
N THR A 7 8.24 0.62 -5.38
CA THR A 7 8.35 1.65 -4.36
C THR A 7 8.50 3.04 -4.96
N LEU A 8 7.78 4.02 -4.43
CA LEU A 8 8.02 5.43 -4.71
C LEU A 8 9.30 5.91 -4.01
N THR A 9 10.11 6.69 -4.71
CA THR A 9 11.25 7.38 -4.06
C THR A 9 10.72 8.39 -3.05
N ILE A 10 11.17 8.29 -1.80
CA ILE A 10 10.88 9.28 -0.76
C ILE A 10 11.85 10.45 -0.94
N SER A 11 11.30 11.65 -1.00
CA SER A 11 12.03 12.91 -1.03
C SER A 11 11.26 13.97 -0.23
N GLU A 12 11.85 15.08 0.06
CA GLU A 12 11.18 16.21 0.73
C GLU A 12 10.00 16.77 -0.07
N GLN A 13 9.97 16.51 -1.39
CA GLN A 13 8.91 16.97 -2.30
C GLN A 13 7.87 15.89 -2.62
N ILE A 14 7.99 14.68 -2.03
CA ILE A 14 6.97 13.63 -2.25
C ILE A 14 5.61 14.15 -1.76
N PRO A 15 4.54 13.99 -2.53
CA PRO A 15 3.21 14.34 -2.05
C PRO A 15 2.85 13.52 -0.81
N THR A 16 2.34 14.20 0.23
CA THR A 16 1.88 13.59 1.48
C THR A 16 0.37 13.70 1.61
N PHE A 17 -0.22 12.84 2.44
CA PHE A 17 -1.65 12.93 2.75
C PHE A 17 -1.97 14.30 3.38
N PRO A 18 -3.10 14.94 3.01
CA PRO A 18 -3.49 16.24 3.57
C PRO A 18 -3.44 16.27 5.10
N GLY A 19 -2.67 17.19 5.66
CA GLY A 19 -2.45 17.31 7.12
C GLY A 19 -1.28 16.47 7.67
N SER A 20 -0.68 15.59 6.88
CA SER A 20 0.56 14.90 7.28
C SER A 20 1.79 15.79 7.11
N PRO A 21 2.82 15.64 7.97
CA PRO A 21 4.06 16.38 7.81
C PRO A 21 4.79 15.98 6.51
N GLN A 22 5.46 16.94 5.91
CA GLN A 22 6.39 16.68 4.82
C GLN A 22 7.64 15.98 5.35
N PRO A 23 8.22 15.04 4.61
CA PRO A 23 9.54 14.51 4.94
C PRO A 23 10.57 15.63 5.00
N ASN A 24 11.51 15.51 5.92
CA ASN A 24 12.66 16.39 6.03
C ASN A 24 13.92 15.56 6.22
N PHE A 25 14.96 15.83 5.44
CA PHE A 25 16.24 15.15 5.43
C PHE A 25 17.32 16.14 5.86
N ILE A 26 17.80 15.98 7.08
CA ILE A 26 18.79 16.87 7.68
C ILE A 26 20.15 16.21 7.53
N ASN A 27 21.09 16.86 6.83
CA ASN A 27 22.47 16.44 6.80
C ASN A 27 23.06 16.66 8.20
N TRP A 28 23.16 15.58 8.97
CA TRP A 28 23.68 15.62 10.34
C TRP A 28 25.20 15.71 10.35
N GLU A 29 25.84 14.91 9.53
CA GLU A 29 27.29 14.92 9.32
C GLU A 29 27.60 14.89 7.82
N THR A 30 28.75 15.41 7.43
CA THR A 30 29.15 15.56 6.03
C THR A 30 30.56 15.03 5.80
N LEU A 31 30.80 14.47 4.61
CA LEU A 31 32.10 13.92 4.22
C LEU A 31 33.24 14.93 4.40
N GLU A 32 32.96 16.20 4.13
CA GLU A 32 33.96 17.28 4.20
C GLU A 32 34.43 17.58 5.62
N LYS A 33 33.51 17.54 6.61
CA LYS A 33 33.81 17.88 8.00
C LYS A 33 34.11 16.66 8.87
N ASP A 34 33.36 15.59 8.64
CA ASP A 34 33.26 14.46 9.57
C ASP A 34 33.86 13.17 8.99
N GLY A 35 34.23 13.19 7.67
CA GLY A 35 34.79 12.04 6.97
C GLY A 35 33.78 11.01 6.50
N TYR A 36 32.48 11.24 6.74
CA TYR A 36 31.35 10.43 6.27
C TYR A 36 30.07 11.27 6.19
N ASN A 37 29.08 10.79 5.45
CA ASN A 37 27.78 11.42 5.38
C ASN A 37 26.79 10.68 6.28
N LEU A 38 25.96 11.43 7.02
CA LEU A 38 24.89 10.92 7.86
C LEU A 38 23.68 11.85 7.78
N GLU A 39 22.50 11.28 7.53
CA GLU A 39 21.24 12.02 7.47
C GLU A 39 20.32 11.63 8.63
N LEU A 40 19.72 12.64 9.26
CA LEU A 40 18.60 12.48 10.15
C LEU A 40 17.30 12.61 9.36
N LEU A 41 16.43 11.60 9.43
CA LEU A 41 15.17 11.56 8.70
C LEU A 41 13.99 11.86 9.61
N PHE A 42 13.18 12.83 9.22
CA PHE A 42 11.88 13.10 9.83
C PHE A 42 10.79 12.82 8.81
N LEU A 43 9.99 11.78 9.02
CA LEU A 43 8.90 11.38 8.13
C LEU A 43 7.78 10.64 8.87
N SER A 44 6.57 10.68 8.30
CA SER A 44 5.44 9.88 8.79
C SER A 44 5.64 8.40 8.48
N CYS A 45 5.10 7.52 9.34
CA CYS A 45 5.02 6.09 9.07
C CYS A 45 4.22 5.77 7.79
N HIS A 46 3.42 6.72 7.29
CA HIS A 46 2.57 6.59 6.10
C HIS A 46 3.08 7.45 4.93
N THR A 47 4.41 7.61 4.83
CA THR A 47 5.05 8.36 3.74
C THR A 47 5.35 7.45 2.55
N GLY A 48 5.00 7.91 1.33
CA GLY A 48 5.30 7.21 0.08
C GLY A 48 4.62 5.84 -0.02
N THR A 49 5.32 4.84 -0.57
CA THR A 49 4.85 3.46 -0.54
C THR A 49 5.02 2.91 0.87
N HIS A 50 3.92 2.53 1.50
CA HIS A 50 3.91 2.13 2.90
C HIS A 50 2.93 0.99 3.17
N ILE A 51 3.07 0.37 4.33
CA ILE A 51 2.16 -0.64 4.86
C ILE A 51 1.48 -0.14 6.11
N ASP A 52 0.17 -0.38 6.22
CA ASP A 52 -0.63 -0.15 7.41
C ASP A 52 -0.78 -1.44 8.21
N ALA A 53 -0.53 -1.34 9.49
CA ALA A 53 -0.91 -2.35 10.47
C ALA A 53 -2.34 -2.09 10.98
N PRO A 54 -3.10 -3.11 11.43
CA PRO A 54 -4.44 -2.93 11.99
C PRO A 54 -4.53 -1.88 13.09
N TYR A 55 -3.45 -1.66 13.85
CA TYR A 55 -3.35 -0.63 14.90
C TYR A 55 -3.57 0.80 14.37
N HIS A 56 -3.40 1.03 13.06
CA HIS A 56 -3.69 2.35 12.47
C HIS A 56 -5.15 2.80 12.68
N PHE A 57 -6.09 1.86 12.64
CA PHE A 57 -7.53 2.14 12.80
C PHE A 57 -8.19 1.43 13.99
N LEU A 58 -7.45 0.59 14.74
CA LEU A 58 -7.95 -0.15 15.88
C LEU A 58 -7.04 0.05 17.09
N LYS A 59 -7.60 0.50 18.22
CA LYS A 59 -6.87 0.75 19.47
C LYS A 59 -6.04 -0.47 19.92
N ASP A 60 -6.60 -1.66 19.80
CA ASP A 60 -5.95 -2.92 20.21
C ASP A 60 -5.52 -3.75 18.99
N GLY A 61 -5.35 -3.11 17.82
CA GLY A 61 -4.91 -3.75 16.59
C GLY A 61 -3.46 -4.20 16.65
N GLN A 62 -3.11 -5.19 15.81
CA GLN A 62 -1.73 -5.62 15.61
C GLN A 62 -0.87 -4.45 15.15
N LYS A 63 0.30 -4.26 15.78
CA LYS A 63 1.26 -3.20 15.45
C LYS A 63 2.30 -3.70 14.44
N ILE A 64 2.98 -2.76 13.75
CA ILE A 64 3.90 -3.12 12.65
C ILE A 64 5.00 -4.11 13.09
N HIS A 65 5.60 -3.93 14.26
CA HIS A 65 6.66 -4.82 14.76
C HIS A 65 6.19 -6.22 15.16
N GLN A 66 4.88 -6.43 15.28
CA GLN A 66 4.25 -7.71 15.63
C GLN A 66 3.86 -8.53 14.40
N ILE A 67 3.95 -7.94 13.19
CA ILE A 67 3.62 -8.64 11.95
C ILE A 67 4.69 -9.72 11.71
N VAL A 68 4.24 -10.96 11.57
CA VAL A 68 5.16 -12.07 11.27
C VAL A 68 5.62 -12.02 9.81
N THR A 69 6.90 -12.29 9.56
CA THR A 69 7.54 -12.09 8.25
C THR A 69 6.89 -12.89 7.12
N ARG A 70 6.34 -14.08 7.40
CA ARG A 70 5.61 -14.88 6.40
C ARG A 70 4.41 -14.14 5.78
N ARG A 71 3.86 -13.11 6.45
CA ARG A 71 2.78 -12.27 5.91
C ARG A 71 3.29 -11.20 4.95
N LEU A 72 4.59 -10.95 4.93
CA LEU A 72 5.25 -9.89 4.17
C LEU A 72 5.95 -10.40 2.90
N VAL A 73 6.07 -11.73 2.77
CA VAL A 73 6.63 -12.41 1.59
C VAL A 73 5.59 -13.43 1.15
N THR A 74 4.88 -13.14 0.07
CA THR A 74 3.70 -13.92 -0.34
C THR A 74 3.61 -14.01 -1.86
N GLU A 75 2.91 -15.02 -2.35
CA GLU A 75 2.35 -14.97 -3.69
C GLU A 75 1.18 -13.99 -3.72
N ALA A 76 1.14 -13.13 -4.73
CA ALA A 76 0.16 -12.07 -4.87
C ALA A 76 -0.63 -12.19 -6.17
N ILE A 77 -1.94 -11.93 -6.09
CA ILE A 77 -2.86 -11.85 -7.22
C ILE A 77 -2.92 -10.39 -7.68
N LEU A 78 -2.60 -10.13 -8.94
CA LEU A 78 -2.68 -8.80 -9.55
C LEU A 78 -4.00 -8.62 -10.31
N ILE A 79 -4.87 -7.77 -9.79
CA ILE A 79 -6.12 -7.39 -10.46
C ILE A 79 -5.91 -6.07 -11.18
N LYS A 80 -5.73 -6.14 -12.51
CA LYS A 80 -5.62 -4.95 -13.37
C LYS A 80 -7.02 -4.43 -13.69
N ILE A 81 -7.37 -3.29 -13.08
CA ILE A 81 -8.67 -2.66 -13.24
C ILE A 81 -8.53 -1.14 -13.31
N ARG A 82 -8.67 -0.58 -14.51
CA ARG A 82 -8.58 0.87 -14.69
C ARG A 82 -9.71 1.59 -13.99
N LYS A 83 -9.36 2.52 -13.10
CA LYS A 83 -10.27 3.38 -12.37
C LYS A 83 -9.81 4.83 -12.43
N GLY A 84 -10.74 5.72 -12.69
CA GLY A 84 -10.51 7.17 -12.70
C GLY A 84 -10.83 7.81 -11.35
N ALA A 85 -10.85 9.15 -11.36
CA ALA A 85 -11.14 9.96 -10.18
C ALA A 85 -12.45 9.55 -9.50
N ASN A 86 -12.40 9.27 -8.19
CA ASN A 86 -13.54 8.89 -7.35
C ASN A 86 -14.30 7.64 -7.82
N GLN A 87 -13.71 6.80 -8.67
CA GLN A 87 -14.32 5.54 -9.08
C GLN A 87 -13.94 4.43 -8.11
N SER A 88 -14.92 3.64 -7.68
CA SER A 88 -14.70 2.54 -6.76
C SER A 88 -14.47 1.21 -7.47
N ILE A 89 -13.65 0.37 -6.85
CA ILE A 89 -13.53 -1.06 -7.15
C ILE A 89 -14.60 -1.76 -6.32
N THR A 90 -15.53 -2.43 -6.97
CA THR A 90 -16.68 -3.09 -6.33
C THR A 90 -16.45 -4.57 -6.10
N LYS A 91 -17.31 -5.22 -5.30
CA LYS A 91 -17.36 -6.69 -5.20
C LYS A 91 -17.52 -7.33 -6.58
N ASP A 92 -18.38 -6.78 -7.41
CA ASP A 92 -18.66 -7.34 -8.75
C ASP A 92 -17.43 -7.27 -9.67
N ASP A 93 -16.61 -6.22 -9.54
CA ASP A 93 -15.33 -6.11 -10.25
C ASP A 93 -14.40 -7.27 -9.87
N ILE A 94 -14.29 -7.57 -8.57
CA ILE A 94 -13.48 -8.69 -8.07
C ILE A 94 -14.03 -10.03 -8.56
N GLN A 95 -15.34 -10.23 -8.48
CA GLN A 95 -15.98 -11.45 -8.94
C GLN A 95 -15.89 -11.64 -10.47
N LYS A 96 -15.83 -10.57 -11.26
CA LYS A 96 -15.52 -10.64 -12.69
C LYS A 96 -14.11 -11.19 -12.93
N PHE A 97 -13.13 -10.73 -12.14
CA PHE A 97 -11.78 -11.28 -12.20
C PHE A 97 -11.78 -12.77 -11.82
N GLU A 98 -12.42 -13.14 -10.71
CA GLU A 98 -12.48 -14.55 -10.25
C GLU A 98 -13.11 -15.49 -11.27
N ARG A 99 -14.13 -15.07 -12.00
CA ARG A 99 -14.74 -15.89 -13.07
C ARG A 99 -13.77 -16.19 -14.22
N LYS A 100 -12.80 -15.30 -14.44
CA LYS A 100 -11.85 -15.42 -15.56
C LYS A 100 -10.56 -16.16 -15.16
N TYR A 101 -10.07 -15.92 -13.96
CA TYR A 101 -8.72 -16.31 -13.54
C TYR A 101 -8.69 -17.27 -12.36
N GLY A 102 -9.82 -17.55 -11.73
CA GLY A 102 -9.91 -18.41 -10.54
C GLY A 102 -10.25 -17.64 -9.28
N LYS A 103 -10.69 -18.36 -8.26
CA LYS A 103 -11.14 -17.79 -6.99
C LYS A 103 -9.97 -17.24 -6.17
N ILE A 104 -10.23 -16.20 -5.41
CA ILE A 104 -9.36 -15.72 -4.35
C ILE A 104 -9.56 -16.61 -3.14
N ASP A 105 -8.51 -17.31 -2.73
CA ASP A 105 -8.53 -18.23 -1.60
C ASP A 105 -8.29 -17.52 -0.26
N ASP A 106 -8.55 -18.21 0.84
CA ASP A 106 -8.24 -17.76 2.20
C ASP A 106 -6.73 -17.52 2.33
N GLY A 107 -6.35 -16.40 2.95
CA GLY A 107 -4.95 -16.03 3.12
C GLY A 107 -4.26 -15.41 1.89
N SER A 108 -4.94 -15.26 0.75
CA SER A 108 -4.37 -14.62 -0.45
C SER A 108 -3.92 -13.18 -0.21
N THR A 109 -2.92 -12.75 -0.97
CA THR A 109 -2.55 -11.33 -1.11
C THR A 109 -3.13 -10.80 -2.42
N VAL A 110 -3.84 -9.67 -2.38
CA VAL A 110 -4.54 -9.11 -3.55
C VAL A 110 -4.05 -7.69 -3.83
N ILE A 111 -3.54 -7.45 -5.02
CA ILE A 111 -3.00 -6.16 -5.46
C ILE A 111 -3.88 -5.59 -6.57
N PHE A 112 -4.33 -4.35 -6.40
CA PHE A 112 -5.13 -3.63 -7.40
C PHE A 112 -4.26 -2.65 -8.17
N HIS A 113 -4.24 -2.80 -9.49
CA HIS A 113 -3.62 -1.85 -10.41
C HIS A 113 -4.70 -1.02 -11.09
N THR A 114 -4.92 0.18 -10.58
CA THR A 114 -5.92 1.13 -11.12
C THR A 114 -5.35 2.03 -12.22
N GLY A 115 -4.04 2.22 -12.25
CA GLY A 115 -3.33 3.18 -13.07
C GLY A 115 -3.36 4.60 -12.52
N TRP A 116 -3.72 4.77 -11.22
CA TRP A 116 -3.80 6.09 -10.58
C TRP A 116 -2.43 6.69 -10.27
N GLN A 117 -1.42 5.87 -10.01
CA GLN A 117 -0.06 6.28 -9.67
C GLN A 117 0.52 7.32 -10.66
N LYS A 118 0.12 7.28 -11.94
CA LYS A 118 0.50 8.28 -12.96
C LYS A 118 0.07 9.73 -12.62
N ASN A 119 -0.84 9.90 -11.68
CA ASN A 119 -1.33 11.20 -11.23
C ASN A 119 -0.58 11.74 -9.99
N LEU A 120 0.49 11.08 -9.53
CA LEU A 120 1.24 11.41 -8.31
C LEU A 120 1.56 12.90 -8.14
N LYS A 121 1.89 13.59 -9.25
CA LYS A 121 2.24 15.02 -9.22
C LYS A 121 1.05 15.97 -9.29
N LYS A 122 -0.19 15.48 -9.36
CA LYS A 122 -1.40 16.31 -9.44
C LYS A 122 -1.91 16.64 -8.05
N GLU A 123 -2.37 17.86 -7.82
CA GLU A 123 -3.00 18.29 -6.56
C GLU A 123 -4.18 17.39 -6.16
N SER A 124 -4.90 16.87 -7.15
CA SER A 124 -6.04 15.97 -6.93
C SER A 124 -5.66 14.54 -6.54
N TYR A 125 -4.36 14.23 -6.42
CA TYR A 125 -3.88 12.86 -6.21
C TYR A 125 -4.54 12.19 -4.99
N PHE A 126 -4.56 12.88 -3.84
CA PHE A 126 -5.17 12.40 -2.60
C PHE A 126 -6.68 12.63 -2.51
N LEU A 127 -7.18 13.71 -3.14
CA LEU A 127 -8.58 14.13 -2.94
C LEU A 127 -9.55 13.42 -3.88
N ARG A 128 -9.07 12.82 -4.96
CA ARG A 128 -9.90 12.21 -5.99
C ARG A 128 -9.47 10.79 -6.37
N ASN A 129 -8.63 10.15 -5.55
CA ASN A 129 -8.15 8.81 -5.85
C ASN A 129 -9.28 7.78 -5.92
N PRO A 130 -9.14 6.77 -6.80
CA PRO A 130 -9.95 5.56 -6.74
C PRO A 130 -9.57 4.75 -5.50
N GLY A 131 -10.50 3.92 -5.04
CA GLY A 131 -10.30 3.01 -3.92
C GLY A 131 -11.34 1.89 -3.94
N LEU A 132 -11.37 1.08 -2.91
CA LEU A 132 -12.38 0.04 -2.79
C LEU A 132 -13.72 0.63 -2.37
N ALA A 133 -14.81 0.01 -2.85
CA ALA A 133 -16.12 0.17 -2.25
C ALA A 133 -16.22 -0.67 -0.95
N VAL A 134 -17.09 -0.28 -0.05
CA VAL A 134 -17.41 -1.06 1.18
C VAL A 134 -17.78 -2.52 0.84
N SER A 135 -18.49 -2.74 -0.28
CA SER A 135 -18.84 -4.09 -0.75
C SER A 135 -17.63 -4.96 -1.09
N ALA A 136 -16.60 -4.35 -1.72
CA ALA A 136 -15.33 -5.03 -2.02
C ALA A 136 -14.55 -5.35 -0.75
N ALA A 137 -14.43 -4.39 0.17
CA ALA A 137 -13.75 -4.59 1.45
C ALA A 137 -14.39 -5.72 2.28
N LYS A 138 -15.72 -5.73 2.39
CA LYS A 138 -16.46 -6.82 3.07
C LYS A 138 -16.26 -8.17 2.39
N TYR A 139 -16.20 -8.19 1.05
CA TYR A 139 -15.98 -9.41 0.31
C TYR A 139 -14.57 -9.97 0.56
N LEU A 140 -13.53 -9.13 0.47
CA LEU A 140 -12.15 -9.55 0.78
C LEU A 140 -12.00 -9.98 2.25
N ALA A 141 -12.67 -9.29 3.17
CA ALA A 141 -12.73 -9.67 4.58
C ALA A 141 -13.37 -11.05 4.78
N SER A 142 -14.47 -11.35 4.06
CA SER A 142 -15.11 -12.68 4.12
C SER A 142 -14.23 -13.80 3.57
N LYS A 143 -13.28 -13.46 2.67
CA LYS A 143 -12.25 -14.35 2.13
C LYS A 143 -11.02 -14.44 3.03
N LYS A 144 -10.98 -13.71 4.15
CA LYS A 144 -9.84 -13.65 5.09
C LYS A 144 -8.50 -13.43 4.39
N VAL A 145 -8.45 -12.56 3.39
CA VAL A 145 -7.20 -12.28 2.66
C VAL A 145 -6.12 -11.77 3.63
N ASN A 146 -4.87 -12.04 3.31
CA ASN A 146 -3.72 -11.65 4.13
C ASN A 146 -3.42 -10.15 4.03
N LEU A 147 -3.37 -9.66 2.79
CA LEU A 147 -2.93 -8.30 2.47
C LEU A 147 -3.68 -7.80 1.24
N VAL A 148 -4.01 -6.53 1.25
CA VAL A 148 -4.56 -5.80 0.09
C VAL A 148 -3.62 -4.65 -0.25
N GLY A 149 -3.22 -4.55 -1.52
CA GLY A 149 -2.39 -3.45 -2.01
C GLY A 149 -3.04 -2.68 -3.16
N ILE A 150 -2.65 -1.41 -3.33
CA ILE A 150 -3.17 -0.54 -4.38
C ILE A 150 -2.12 0.48 -4.84
N ASP A 151 -2.22 0.91 -6.11
CA ASP A 151 -1.39 1.96 -6.71
C ASP A 151 -1.94 3.39 -6.52
N SER A 152 -2.89 3.57 -5.62
CA SER A 152 -3.41 4.87 -5.21
C SER A 152 -2.95 5.24 -3.81
N PRO A 153 -3.07 6.52 -3.40
CA PRO A 153 -2.58 6.98 -2.11
C PRO A 153 -3.44 6.54 -0.93
N SER A 154 -4.60 5.96 -1.19
CA SER A 154 -5.48 5.38 -0.17
C SER A 154 -6.27 4.22 -0.74
N ILE A 155 -6.50 3.20 0.11
CA ILE A 155 -7.41 2.11 -0.19
C ILE A 155 -8.88 2.56 -0.16
N ASP A 156 -9.21 3.63 0.58
CA ASP A 156 -10.49 4.31 0.50
C ASP A 156 -10.54 5.26 -0.70
N LEU A 157 -11.74 5.61 -1.14
CA LEU A 157 -11.94 6.68 -2.11
C LEU A 157 -11.47 8.02 -1.55
N GLY A 158 -10.89 8.89 -2.38
CA GLY A 158 -10.42 10.21 -1.96
C GLY A 158 -11.48 11.10 -1.30
N LYS A 159 -12.76 10.85 -1.58
CA LYS A 159 -13.90 11.54 -0.95
C LYS A 159 -14.39 10.90 0.35
N ASP A 160 -13.88 9.73 0.76
CA ASP A 160 -14.32 9.05 1.99
C ASP A 160 -13.52 9.55 3.21
N SER A 161 -14.08 10.55 3.89
CA SER A 161 -13.51 11.10 5.13
C SER A 161 -13.68 10.19 6.37
N LYS A 162 -14.41 9.07 6.25
CA LYS A 162 -14.67 8.14 7.35
C LYS A 162 -13.71 6.96 7.37
N PHE A 163 -12.91 6.79 6.33
CA PHE A 163 -11.98 5.66 6.15
C PHE A 163 -12.68 4.31 6.34
N SER A 164 -13.81 4.16 5.63
CA SER A 164 -14.73 3.04 5.82
C SER A 164 -14.08 1.70 5.45
N VAL A 165 -13.28 1.67 4.39
CA VAL A 165 -12.57 0.48 3.92
C VAL A 165 -11.44 0.11 4.86
N HIS A 166 -10.59 1.06 5.27
CA HIS A 166 -9.53 0.83 6.25
C HIS A 166 -10.09 0.17 7.51
N ARG A 167 -11.18 0.71 8.06
CA ARG A 167 -11.80 0.16 9.28
C ARG A 167 -12.30 -1.27 9.12
N ILE A 168 -12.87 -1.62 7.96
CA ILE A 168 -13.32 -2.99 7.68
C ILE A 168 -12.12 -3.93 7.59
N LEU A 169 -11.10 -3.56 6.82
CA LEU A 169 -9.90 -4.39 6.62
C LEU A 169 -9.12 -4.56 7.93
N ALA A 170 -8.92 -3.46 8.68
CA ALA A 170 -8.25 -3.51 9.98
C ALA A 170 -8.96 -4.43 10.97
N LYS A 171 -10.32 -4.33 11.09
CA LYS A 171 -11.12 -5.23 11.95
C LYS A 171 -10.97 -6.70 11.58
N SER A 172 -10.66 -6.99 10.33
CA SER A 172 -10.43 -8.35 9.82
C SER A 172 -8.95 -8.77 9.89
N GLY A 173 -8.06 -7.93 10.47
CA GLY A 173 -6.63 -8.21 10.58
C GLY A 173 -5.87 -8.18 9.24
N ILE A 174 -6.46 -7.60 8.21
CA ILE A 174 -5.89 -7.52 6.85
C ILE A 174 -4.92 -6.34 6.80
N LEU A 175 -3.71 -6.59 6.26
CA LEU A 175 -2.70 -5.57 6.03
C LEU A 175 -3.05 -4.76 4.77
N ILE A 176 -2.67 -3.48 4.75
CA ILE A 176 -2.90 -2.62 3.59
C ILE A 176 -1.56 -2.08 3.10
N VAL A 177 -1.34 -2.09 1.78
CA VAL A 177 -0.17 -1.45 1.16
C VAL A 177 -0.65 -0.42 0.15
N GLU A 178 -0.20 0.81 0.32
CA GLU A 178 -0.64 1.95 -0.49
C GLU A 178 0.51 2.56 -1.29
N ASN A 179 0.17 3.34 -2.31
CA ASN A 179 1.16 3.99 -3.18
C ASN A 179 2.12 3.02 -3.87
N LEU A 180 1.65 1.83 -4.26
CA LEU A 180 2.46 0.94 -5.11
C LEU A 180 2.71 1.59 -6.47
N SER A 181 3.91 1.40 -7.00
CA SER A 181 4.31 1.92 -8.31
C SER A 181 4.69 0.80 -9.28
N ASN A 182 4.83 1.11 -10.56
CA ASN A 182 5.32 0.18 -11.58
C ASN A 182 4.52 -1.13 -11.73
N LEU A 183 3.28 -1.21 -11.24
CA LEU A 183 2.44 -2.41 -11.38
C LEU A 183 2.14 -2.75 -12.83
N GLU A 184 2.20 -1.78 -13.76
CA GLU A 184 2.06 -2.01 -15.20
C GLU A 184 3.18 -2.87 -15.79
N LYS A 185 4.33 -2.96 -15.13
CA LYS A 185 5.50 -3.74 -15.58
C LYS A 185 5.37 -5.25 -15.27
N ILE A 186 4.38 -5.63 -14.45
CA ILE A 186 4.08 -7.03 -14.13
C ILE A 186 3.15 -7.56 -15.20
N ASN A 187 3.56 -8.58 -15.95
CA ASN A 187 2.81 -9.12 -17.09
C ASN A 187 1.89 -10.30 -16.73
N SER A 188 2.08 -10.91 -15.56
CA SER A 188 1.28 -12.03 -15.06
C SER A 188 0.20 -11.59 -14.06
N GLU A 189 -0.82 -12.41 -13.87
CA GLU A 189 -1.84 -12.24 -12.83
C GLU A 189 -1.35 -12.72 -11.46
N MET A 190 -0.26 -13.49 -11.42
CA MET A 190 0.37 -13.98 -10.19
C MET A 190 1.85 -13.60 -10.18
N PHE A 191 2.36 -13.23 -9.01
CA PHE A 191 3.78 -12.90 -8.81
C PHE A 191 4.15 -13.03 -7.33
N HIS A 192 5.43 -13.16 -7.01
CA HIS A 192 5.88 -13.10 -5.62
C HIS A 192 6.07 -11.65 -5.19
N LEU A 193 5.39 -11.26 -4.12
CA LEU A 193 5.47 -9.94 -3.51
C LEU A 193 6.33 -9.99 -2.24
N ILE A 194 7.28 -9.07 -2.14
CA ILE A 194 8.02 -8.78 -0.92
C ILE A 194 7.64 -7.38 -0.48
N VAL A 195 7.21 -7.23 0.78
CA VAL A 195 6.96 -5.95 1.44
C VAL A 195 7.87 -5.88 2.65
N ALA A 196 8.86 -5.00 2.64
CA ALA A 196 9.89 -4.91 3.68
C ALA A 196 9.75 -3.62 4.51
N PRO A 197 8.93 -3.63 5.60
CA PRO A 197 8.83 -2.50 6.51
C PRO A 197 9.98 -2.44 7.50
N LEU A 198 10.23 -1.26 8.06
CA LEU A 198 11.02 -1.13 9.27
C LEU A 198 10.24 -1.76 10.46
N LYS A 199 10.95 -2.47 11.35
CA LYS A 199 10.36 -3.11 12.53
C LYS A 199 10.18 -2.12 13.68
N LEU A 200 9.40 -1.06 13.45
CA LEU A 200 9.19 0.04 14.39
C LEU A 200 8.31 -0.39 15.55
N LYS A 201 8.83 -0.31 16.77
CA LYS A 201 8.07 -0.67 17.98
C LYS A 201 6.86 0.26 18.14
N ASN A 202 5.67 -0.34 18.32
CA ASN A 202 4.41 0.35 18.55
C ASN A 202 3.91 1.27 17.42
N ALA A 203 4.50 1.22 16.22
CA ALA A 203 4.06 2.05 15.11
C ALA A 203 2.80 1.48 14.43
N THR A 204 2.05 2.39 13.81
CA THR A 204 0.80 2.13 13.08
C THR A 204 1.04 1.61 11.66
N GLY A 205 2.21 1.86 11.11
CA GLY A 205 2.65 1.49 9.76
C GLY A 205 4.15 1.74 9.59
N SER A 206 4.62 1.60 8.36
CA SER A 206 6.00 1.90 7.99
C SER A 206 6.10 2.14 6.48
N PRO A 207 6.92 3.09 6.02
CA PRO A 207 7.42 3.05 4.65
C PRO A 207 8.05 1.69 4.37
N VAL A 208 7.93 1.22 3.13
CA VAL A 208 8.42 -0.11 2.73
C VAL A 208 9.25 -0.05 1.46
N ARG A 209 10.19 -0.99 1.31
CA ARG A 209 10.64 -1.39 -0.01
C ARG A 209 9.75 -2.54 -0.49
N ALA A 210 8.84 -2.24 -1.43
CA ALA A 210 7.98 -3.23 -2.06
C ALA A 210 8.60 -3.71 -3.37
N MET A 211 8.64 -5.02 -3.59
CA MET A 211 9.25 -5.62 -4.78
C MET A 211 8.38 -6.75 -5.31
N ALA A 212 8.26 -6.84 -6.64
CA ALA A 212 7.71 -8.01 -7.31
C ALA A 212 8.85 -8.86 -7.89
N LEU A 213 8.78 -10.17 -7.66
CA LEU A 213 9.61 -11.16 -8.34
C LEU A 213 8.75 -11.86 -9.38
N THR A 214 9.18 -11.83 -10.63
CA THR A 214 8.51 -12.46 -11.78
C THR A 214 9.50 -13.32 -12.57
N ASP A 215 9.03 -14.19 -13.41
CA ASP A 215 9.84 -14.93 -14.38
C ASP A 215 10.33 -14.03 -15.50
#